data_027e49edaaf5e49952fea3970a583847
#
_entry.id   027e49edaaf5e49952fea3970a583847
#
_cell.length_a   1.000
_cell.length_b   1.000
_cell.length_c   1.000
_cell.angle_alpha   90.00
_cell.angle_beta   90.00
_cell.angle_gamma   90.00
#
_symmetry.space_group_name_H-M   'P 1'
#
loop_
_entity.id
_entity.type
_entity.pdbx_description
1 polymer ?
#
loop_
_entity_poly.entity_id
_entity_poly.type
_entity_poly.pdbx_seq_one_letter_code
_entity_poly.pdbx_strand_id
1 'polypeptide(L)'
;MSAVMNTIGVAFAYAVLALFAQNAIFTRGLGVSRLIQLVGDERTSSWWFALLLCVTQTLVAPLAYFAGSQIVDLPYHAQLRPLLYLACVAVVCIFEHAILRAVKGPRSGLLIRILPIAAVNSGVLGTVLVERTQSFTLAQSIGFGLGSGLGYLLAVMLVTEAGNRLRSKAIPEAFRGLPITLIYIGVLALAIYGFTGHSVIL
;
A
#
# COMPACT_ATOMS: atom_id res chain seq x y z
N MET A 1 -2.34 -21.06 -24.51
CA MET A 1 -3.50 -20.23 -24.06
C MET A 1 -3.87 -20.56 -22.61
N SER A 2 -3.95 -21.83 -22.19
CA SER A 2 -4.27 -22.23 -20.82
C SER A 2 -3.28 -21.73 -19.75
N ALA A 3 -1.97 -21.77 -20.00
CA ALA A 3 -0.94 -21.33 -19.06
C ALA A 3 -1.03 -19.81 -18.79
N VAL A 4 -1.24 -18.98 -19.81
CA VAL A 4 -1.39 -17.53 -19.66
C VAL A 4 -2.68 -17.19 -18.88
N MET A 5 -3.78 -17.85 -19.19
CA MET A 5 -5.05 -17.71 -18.46
C MET A 5 -4.89 -18.07 -16.98
N ASN A 6 -4.14 -19.14 -16.66
CA ASN A 6 -3.88 -19.54 -15.29
C ASN A 6 -3.01 -18.48 -14.56
N THR A 7 -1.98 -17.95 -15.20
CA THR A 7 -1.12 -16.90 -14.63
C THR A 7 -1.90 -15.63 -14.31
N ILE A 8 -2.79 -15.19 -15.22
CA ILE A 8 -3.66 -14.03 -15.01
C ILE A 8 -4.65 -14.31 -13.87
N GLY A 9 -5.24 -15.51 -13.84
CA GLY A 9 -6.15 -15.92 -12.76
C GLY A 9 -5.49 -15.90 -11.39
N VAL A 10 -4.24 -16.39 -11.30
CA VAL A 10 -3.45 -16.34 -10.07
C VAL A 10 -3.16 -14.90 -9.66
N ALA A 11 -2.69 -14.04 -10.57
CA ALA A 11 -2.44 -12.63 -10.26
C ALA A 11 -3.71 -11.91 -9.79
N PHE A 12 -4.84 -12.15 -10.44
CA PHE A 12 -6.14 -11.59 -10.03
C PHE A 12 -6.57 -12.07 -8.65
N ALA A 13 -6.45 -13.35 -8.35
CA ALA A 13 -6.79 -13.90 -7.03
C ALA A 13 -5.95 -13.26 -5.91
N TYR A 14 -4.65 -13.07 -6.14
CA TYR A 14 -3.77 -12.41 -5.18
C TYR A 14 -4.03 -10.90 -5.07
N ALA A 15 -4.48 -10.25 -6.16
CA ALA A 15 -4.92 -8.86 -6.08
C ALA A 15 -6.18 -8.71 -5.20
N VAL A 16 -7.17 -9.57 -5.35
CA VAL A 16 -8.36 -9.58 -4.49
C VAL A 16 -8.03 -9.93 -3.04
N LEU A 17 -7.13 -10.88 -2.83
CA LEU A 17 -6.63 -11.25 -1.50
C LEU A 17 -5.99 -10.04 -0.79
N ALA A 18 -5.10 -9.31 -1.48
CA ALA A 18 -4.41 -8.15 -0.93
C ALA A 18 -5.35 -6.95 -0.73
N LEU A 19 -6.36 -6.81 -1.58
CA LEU A 19 -7.36 -5.74 -1.48
C LEU A 19 -8.20 -5.85 -0.20
N PHE A 20 -8.61 -7.05 0.17
CA PHE A 20 -9.53 -7.32 1.28
C PHE A 20 -8.85 -8.05 2.45
N ALA A 21 -8.58 -9.35 2.30
CA ALA A 21 -8.17 -10.22 3.41
C ALA A 21 -6.78 -9.90 3.96
N GLN A 22 -5.85 -9.48 3.12
CA GLN A 22 -4.49 -9.07 3.51
C GLN A 22 -4.24 -7.58 3.27
N ASN A 23 -5.26 -6.75 3.46
CA ASN A 23 -5.15 -5.31 3.28
C ASN A 23 -4.05 -4.72 4.18
N ALA A 24 -3.16 -3.93 3.57
CA ALA A 24 -2.01 -3.36 4.28
C ALA A 24 -2.42 -2.49 5.48
N ILE A 25 -3.52 -1.74 5.35
CA ILE A 25 -4.01 -0.83 6.40
C ILE A 25 -4.84 -1.59 7.42
N PHE A 26 -5.93 -2.24 7.00
CA PHE A 26 -6.93 -2.78 7.91
C PHE A 26 -6.49 -4.07 8.59
N THR A 27 -5.70 -4.90 7.92
CA THR A 27 -5.25 -6.18 8.50
C THR A 27 -3.89 -6.08 9.18
N ARG A 28 -3.00 -5.20 8.69
CA ARG A 28 -1.60 -5.12 9.14
C ARG A 28 -1.22 -3.79 9.81
N GLY A 29 -2.08 -2.77 9.74
CA GLY A 29 -1.81 -1.44 10.28
C GLY A 29 -0.71 -0.66 9.54
N LEU A 30 -0.30 -1.11 8.35
CA LEU A 30 0.78 -0.49 7.58
C LEU A 30 0.29 0.78 6.87
N GLY A 31 1.01 1.88 7.02
CA GLY A 31 0.66 3.15 6.37
C GLY A 31 -0.44 3.96 7.08
N VAL A 32 -0.98 3.50 8.20
CA VAL A 32 -2.06 4.17 8.96
C VAL A 32 -1.66 5.58 9.40
N SER A 33 -0.45 5.80 9.87
CA SER A 33 0.03 7.13 10.30
C SER A 33 -0.10 8.15 9.16
N ARG A 34 0.26 7.75 7.95
CA ARG A 34 0.17 8.63 6.78
C ARG A 34 -1.27 8.83 6.33
N LEU A 35 -2.10 7.79 6.39
CA LEU A 35 -3.53 7.89 6.11
C LEU A 35 -4.20 8.95 6.99
N ILE A 36 -3.91 8.94 8.30
CA ILE A 36 -4.48 9.92 9.24
C ILE A 36 -4.02 11.34 8.92
N GLN A 37 -2.73 11.53 8.59
CA GLN A 37 -2.20 12.83 8.19
C GLN A 37 -2.89 13.36 6.93
N LEU A 38 -3.14 12.51 5.93
CA LEU A 38 -3.81 12.87 4.68
C LEU A 38 -5.25 13.33 4.91
N VAL A 39 -5.98 12.69 5.82
CA VAL A 39 -7.36 13.07 6.16
C VAL A 39 -7.41 14.42 6.88
N GLY A 40 -6.34 14.80 7.58
CA GLY A 40 -6.19 16.08 8.27
C GLY A 40 -5.68 17.22 7.39
N ASP A 41 -5.07 16.93 6.25
CA ASP A 41 -4.39 17.90 5.39
C ASP A 41 -5.21 18.22 4.13
N GLU A 42 -5.88 19.37 4.13
CA GLU A 42 -6.65 19.86 2.97
C GLU A 42 -5.77 20.23 1.76
N ARG A 43 -4.46 20.43 1.97
CA ARG A 43 -3.52 20.83 0.91
C ARG A 43 -3.02 19.66 0.07
N THR A 44 -2.98 18.47 0.65
CA THR A 44 -2.54 17.26 -0.05
C THR A 44 -3.75 16.51 -0.56
N SER A 45 -3.89 16.40 -1.87
CA SER A 45 -4.96 15.58 -2.46
C SER A 45 -4.75 14.11 -2.13
N SER A 46 -5.51 13.60 -1.17
CA SER A 46 -5.48 12.21 -0.70
C SER A 46 -5.61 11.20 -1.84
N TRP A 47 -6.41 11.54 -2.85
CA TRP A 47 -6.61 10.72 -4.04
C TRP A 47 -5.34 10.55 -4.87
N TRP A 48 -4.64 11.65 -5.18
CA TRP A 48 -3.39 11.60 -5.95
C TRP A 48 -2.28 10.89 -5.20
N PHE A 49 -2.24 11.06 -3.89
CA PHE A 49 -1.32 10.32 -3.03
C PHE A 49 -1.56 8.81 -3.12
N ALA A 50 -2.81 8.36 -2.95
CA ALA A 50 -3.17 6.95 -2.98
C ALA A 50 -2.93 6.33 -4.37
N LEU A 51 -3.17 7.10 -5.45
CA LEU A 51 -2.91 6.66 -6.81
C LEU A 51 -1.40 6.49 -7.06
N LEU A 52 -0.57 7.46 -6.68
CA LEU A 52 0.89 7.34 -6.77
C LEU A 52 1.40 6.14 -5.98
N LEU A 53 0.94 5.98 -4.75
CA LEU A 53 1.31 4.83 -3.92
C LEU A 53 0.92 3.50 -4.58
N CYS A 54 -0.25 3.42 -5.20
CA CYS A 54 -0.70 2.23 -5.94
C CYS A 54 0.24 1.92 -7.12
N VAL A 55 0.63 2.93 -7.90
CA VAL A 55 1.57 2.77 -9.02
C VAL A 55 2.93 2.32 -8.48
N THR A 56 3.46 2.99 -7.46
CA THR A 56 4.75 2.62 -6.84
C THR A 56 4.73 1.18 -6.33
N GLN A 57 3.70 0.73 -5.62
CA GLN A 57 3.61 -0.66 -5.14
C GLN A 57 3.60 -1.66 -6.29
N THR A 58 2.84 -1.38 -7.35
CA THR A 58 2.76 -2.26 -8.51
C THR A 58 4.10 -2.40 -9.23
N LEU A 59 4.91 -1.34 -9.26
CA LEU A 59 6.24 -1.36 -9.88
C LEU A 59 7.31 -1.96 -8.97
N VAL A 60 7.24 -1.70 -7.67
CA VAL A 60 8.22 -2.22 -6.70
C VAL A 60 8.10 -3.72 -6.52
N ALA A 61 6.89 -4.30 -6.55
CA ALA A 61 6.65 -5.73 -6.36
C ALA A 61 7.49 -6.64 -7.29
N PRO A 62 7.44 -6.51 -8.62
CA PRO A 62 8.26 -7.32 -9.52
C PRO A 62 9.76 -7.00 -9.39
N LEU A 63 10.13 -5.74 -9.17
CA LEU A 63 11.54 -5.36 -9.00
C LEU A 63 12.14 -6.02 -7.75
N ALA A 64 11.41 -5.99 -6.64
CA ALA A 64 11.82 -6.63 -5.40
C ALA A 64 11.86 -8.17 -5.52
N TYR A 65 10.97 -8.75 -6.31
CA TYR A 65 11.03 -10.19 -6.64
C TYR A 65 12.36 -10.55 -7.29
N PHE A 66 12.75 -9.86 -8.36
CA PHE A 66 14.02 -10.12 -9.05
C PHE A 66 15.23 -9.78 -8.18
N ALA A 67 15.24 -8.64 -7.50
CA ALA A 67 16.33 -8.24 -6.63
C ALA A 67 16.53 -9.23 -5.47
N GLY A 68 15.43 -9.66 -4.86
CA GLY A 68 15.47 -10.62 -3.76
C GLY A 68 15.97 -12.01 -4.14
N SER A 69 15.80 -12.42 -5.40
CA SER A 69 16.35 -13.70 -5.89
C SER A 69 17.86 -13.69 -6.00
N GLN A 70 18.48 -12.54 -6.21
CA GLN A 70 19.95 -12.40 -6.36
C GLN A 70 20.71 -12.52 -5.03
N ILE A 71 20.07 -12.29 -3.90
CA ILE A 71 20.74 -12.30 -2.59
C ILE A 71 20.46 -13.57 -1.76
N VAL A 72 19.72 -14.53 -2.30
CA VAL A 72 19.33 -15.75 -1.56
C VAL A 72 20.54 -16.55 -1.10
N ASP A 73 21.59 -16.60 -1.91
CA ASP A 73 22.80 -17.39 -1.65
C ASP A 73 23.80 -16.69 -0.69
N LEU A 74 23.53 -15.46 -0.28
CA LEU A 74 24.43 -14.72 0.62
C LEU A 74 24.22 -15.14 2.09
N PRO A 75 25.29 -15.29 2.89
CA PRO A 75 25.19 -15.75 4.28
C PRO A 75 24.40 -14.80 5.19
N TYR A 76 24.32 -13.50 4.83
CA TYR A 76 23.59 -12.46 5.59
C TYR A 76 22.35 -11.95 4.85
N HIS A 77 21.76 -12.75 3.96
CA HIS A 77 20.62 -12.34 3.13
C HIS A 77 19.42 -11.83 3.94
N ALA A 78 19.18 -12.38 5.14
CA ALA A 78 18.05 -11.97 5.98
C ALA A 78 18.17 -10.51 6.46
N GLN A 79 19.38 -10.09 6.85
CA GLN A 79 19.68 -8.74 7.31
C GLN A 79 19.73 -7.73 6.15
N LEU A 80 20.17 -8.17 4.97
CA LEU A 80 20.29 -7.32 3.77
C LEU A 80 18.95 -7.06 3.08
N ARG A 81 17.95 -7.94 3.24
CA ARG A 81 16.63 -7.83 2.59
C ARG A 81 15.96 -6.47 2.78
N PRO A 82 15.77 -5.94 3.99
CA PRO A 82 15.09 -4.66 4.17
C PRO A 82 15.79 -3.51 3.46
N LEU A 83 17.14 -3.50 3.49
CA LEU A 83 17.95 -2.48 2.81
C LEU A 83 17.81 -2.58 1.28
N LEU A 84 17.84 -3.80 0.74
CA LEU A 84 17.64 -4.05 -0.68
C LEU A 84 16.26 -3.58 -1.16
N TYR A 85 15.21 -3.86 -0.39
CA TYR A 85 13.85 -3.44 -0.77
C TYR A 85 13.67 -1.93 -0.67
N LEU A 86 14.30 -1.29 0.31
CA LEU A 86 14.36 0.17 0.38
C LEU A 86 15.07 0.76 -0.86
N ALA A 87 16.17 0.13 -1.31
CA ALA A 87 16.85 0.51 -2.55
C ALA A 87 15.93 0.32 -3.78
N CYS A 88 15.18 -0.78 -3.87
CA CYS A 88 14.19 -0.99 -4.94
C CYS A 88 13.12 0.12 -4.95
N VAL A 89 12.59 0.49 -3.79
CA VAL A 89 11.63 1.61 -3.66
C VAL A 89 12.25 2.91 -4.13
N ALA A 90 13.50 3.20 -3.75
CA ALA A 90 14.21 4.40 -4.17
C ALA A 90 14.42 4.45 -5.70
N VAL A 91 14.79 3.33 -6.31
CA VAL A 91 14.95 3.22 -7.77
C VAL A 91 13.62 3.49 -8.49
N VAL A 92 12.54 2.88 -8.05
CA VAL A 92 11.20 3.11 -8.63
C VAL A 92 10.78 4.55 -8.44
N CYS A 93 11.00 5.14 -7.26
CA CYS A 93 10.69 6.55 -6.99
C CYS A 93 11.45 7.50 -7.93
N ILE A 94 12.75 7.25 -8.18
CA ILE A 94 13.56 8.04 -9.13
C ILE A 94 13.01 7.88 -10.56
N PHE A 95 12.65 6.68 -10.95
CA PHE A 95 12.08 6.39 -12.26
C PHE A 95 10.74 7.11 -12.47
N GLU A 96 9.81 7.00 -11.53
CA GLU A 96 8.52 7.72 -11.55
C GLU A 96 8.72 9.24 -11.56
N HIS A 97 9.69 9.74 -10.79
CA HIS A 97 10.04 11.17 -10.77
C HIS A 97 10.55 11.65 -12.14
N ALA A 98 11.37 10.85 -12.81
CA ALA A 98 11.85 11.16 -14.16
C ALA A 98 10.69 11.20 -15.18
N ILE A 99 9.78 10.23 -15.12
CA ILE A 99 8.58 10.19 -15.97
C ILE A 99 7.71 11.43 -15.73
N LEU A 100 7.41 11.78 -14.47
CA LEU A 100 6.58 12.93 -14.14
C LEU A 100 7.19 14.26 -14.61
N ARG A 101 8.51 14.36 -14.62
CA ARG A 101 9.21 15.52 -15.20
C ARG A 101 9.13 15.57 -16.73
N ALA A 102 9.21 14.41 -17.38
CA ALA A 102 9.15 14.31 -18.83
C ALA A 102 7.76 14.64 -19.39
N VAL A 103 6.71 14.19 -18.71
CA VAL A 103 5.30 14.33 -19.16
C VAL A 103 4.79 15.78 -19.09
N LYS A 104 5.39 16.69 -18.29
CA LYS A 104 5.04 18.13 -18.19
C LYS A 104 3.53 18.41 -18.14
N GLY A 105 2.77 17.58 -17.43
CA GLY A 105 1.33 17.77 -17.29
C GLY A 105 0.96 18.94 -16.34
N PRO A 106 -0.28 19.45 -16.37
CA PRO A 106 -0.71 20.58 -15.55
C PRO A 106 -0.62 20.31 -14.03
N ARG A 107 -0.55 19.04 -13.63
CA ARG A 107 -0.44 18.60 -12.23
C ARG A 107 0.91 17.98 -11.86
N SER A 108 1.85 17.96 -12.79
CA SER A 108 3.17 17.33 -12.56
C SER A 108 3.91 17.90 -11.35
N GLY A 109 3.83 19.22 -11.11
CA GLY A 109 4.45 19.84 -9.96
C GLY A 109 3.88 19.39 -8.61
N LEU A 110 2.59 19.11 -8.52
CA LEU A 110 1.94 18.56 -7.34
C LEU A 110 2.38 17.10 -7.13
N LEU A 111 2.31 16.28 -8.19
CA LEU A 111 2.65 14.86 -8.15
C LEU A 111 4.12 14.65 -7.77
N ILE A 112 5.03 15.46 -8.31
CA ILE A 112 6.46 15.42 -7.99
C ILE A 112 6.73 15.68 -6.49
N ARG A 113 5.95 16.57 -5.86
CA ARG A 113 6.09 16.85 -4.41
C ARG A 113 5.55 15.72 -3.54
N ILE A 114 4.49 15.06 -3.97
CA ILE A 114 3.82 14.01 -3.21
C ILE A 114 4.55 12.67 -3.37
N LEU A 115 5.16 12.41 -4.52
CA LEU A 115 5.77 11.13 -4.89
C LEU A 115 6.76 10.57 -3.85
N PRO A 116 7.77 11.30 -3.33
CA PRO A 116 8.69 10.74 -2.35
C PRO A 116 8.00 10.29 -1.07
N ILE A 117 6.94 11.02 -0.68
CA ILE A 117 6.18 10.73 0.53
C ILE A 117 5.27 9.52 0.32
N ALA A 118 4.77 9.31 -0.90
CA ALA A 118 3.96 8.15 -1.25
C ALA A 118 4.84 6.90 -1.41
N ALA A 119 6.01 7.02 -2.06
CA ALA A 119 6.92 5.92 -2.29
C ALA A 119 7.58 5.41 -0.99
N VAL A 120 8.11 6.32 -0.16
CA VAL A 120 8.73 5.97 1.13
C VAL A 120 7.64 5.85 2.21
N ASN A 121 6.75 4.89 2.03
CA ASN A 121 5.65 4.61 2.93
C ASN A 121 5.81 3.21 3.51
N SER A 122 5.49 3.05 4.81
CA SER A 122 5.52 1.74 5.47
C SER A 122 4.57 0.72 4.82
N GLY A 123 3.52 1.17 4.14
CA GLY A 123 2.65 0.32 3.33
C GLY A 123 3.40 -0.31 2.15
N VAL A 124 4.21 0.46 1.41
CA VAL A 124 5.00 -0.05 0.28
C VAL A 124 6.05 -1.05 0.75
N LEU A 125 6.87 -0.68 1.73
CA LEU A 125 7.91 -1.57 2.28
C LEU A 125 7.32 -2.84 2.92
N GLY A 126 6.23 -2.68 3.66
CA GLY A 126 5.56 -3.80 4.32
C GLY A 126 4.97 -4.79 3.32
N THR A 127 4.39 -4.34 2.21
CA THR A 127 3.87 -5.18 1.14
C THR A 127 4.96 -6.07 0.55
N VAL A 128 6.11 -5.49 0.21
CA VAL A 128 7.25 -6.23 -0.34
C VAL A 128 7.82 -7.25 0.66
N LEU A 129 7.88 -6.90 1.94
CA LEU A 129 8.33 -7.83 2.99
C LEU A 129 7.37 -9.02 3.11
N VAL A 130 6.06 -8.77 3.02
CA VAL A 130 5.04 -9.84 3.03
C VAL A 130 5.20 -10.79 1.85
N GLU A 131 5.34 -10.26 0.65
CA GLU A 131 5.53 -11.04 -0.57
C GLU A 131 6.72 -12.01 -0.45
N ARG A 132 7.79 -11.55 0.16
CA ARG A 132 9.01 -12.36 0.33
C ARG A 132 8.93 -13.34 1.48
N THR A 133 8.27 -13.01 2.58
CA THR A 133 8.05 -13.95 3.69
C THR A 133 7.14 -15.10 3.29
N GLN A 134 6.19 -14.85 2.40
CA GLN A 134 5.28 -15.87 1.86
C GLN A 134 5.81 -16.57 0.58
N SER A 135 7.03 -16.24 0.14
CA SER A 135 7.68 -16.86 -1.03
C SER A 135 6.83 -16.82 -2.30
N PHE A 136 6.21 -15.67 -2.58
CA PHE A 136 5.35 -15.49 -3.75
C PHE A 136 6.12 -15.68 -5.06
N THR A 137 5.44 -16.23 -6.06
CA THR A 137 5.89 -16.24 -7.45
C THR A 137 5.73 -14.84 -8.07
N LEU A 138 6.34 -14.61 -9.22
CA LEU A 138 6.25 -13.31 -9.92
C LEU A 138 4.79 -12.87 -10.17
N ALA A 139 3.94 -13.79 -10.63
CA ALA A 139 2.53 -13.48 -10.89
C ALA A 139 1.76 -13.12 -9.62
N GLN A 140 2.04 -13.83 -8.53
CA GLN A 140 1.48 -13.55 -7.21
C GLN A 140 1.95 -12.20 -6.68
N SER A 141 3.25 -11.87 -6.81
CA SER A 141 3.82 -10.59 -6.38
C SER A 141 3.21 -9.40 -7.15
N ILE A 142 3.08 -9.50 -8.48
CA ILE A 142 2.43 -8.44 -9.29
C ILE A 142 0.98 -8.25 -8.85
N GLY A 143 0.23 -9.35 -8.72
CA GLY A 143 -1.16 -9.30 -8.24
C GLY A 143 -1.28 -8.71 -6.85
N PHE A 144 -0.44 -9.15 -5.92
CA PHE A 144 -0.44 -8.69 -4.54
C PHE A 144 -0.05 -7.21 -4.41
N GLY A 145 0.97 -6.75 -5.14
CA GLY A 145 1.39 -5.36 -5.17
C GLY A 145 0.28 -4.43 -5.68
N LEU A 146 -0.36 -4.80 -6.81
CA LEU A 146 -1.50 -4.08 -7.37
C LEU A 146 -2.69 -4.07 -6.40
N GLY A 147 -3.04 -5.22 -5.84
CA GLY A 147 -4.15 -5.36 -4.88
C GLY A 147 -3.91 -4.58 -3.59
N SER A 148 -2.69 -4.58 -3.07
CA SER A 148 -2.32 -3.80 -1.88
C SER A 148 -2.39 -2.29 -2.14
N GLY A 149 -1.98 -1.82 -3.33
CA GLY A 149 -2.13 -0.44 -3.76
C GLY A 149 -3.59 -0.01 -3.85
N LEU A 150 -4.44 -0.84 -4.48
CA LEU A 150 -5.88 -0.62 -4.54
C LEU A 150 -6.52 -0.68 -3.15
N GLY A 151 -6.04 -1.55 -2.27
CA GLY A 151 -6.49 -1.65 -0.88
C GLY A 151 -6.17 -0.39 -0.08
N TYR A 152 -5.01 0.22 -0.32
CA TYR A 152 -4.65 1.51 0.27
C TYR A 152 -5.57 2.63 -0.24
N LEU A 153 -5.84 2.66 -1.54
CA LEU A 153 -6.75 3.61 -2.16
C LEU A 153 -8.17 3.49 -1.59
N LEU A 154 -8.67 2.26 -1.44
CA LEU A 154 -9.96 2.00 -0.80
C LEU A 154 -9.99 2.55 0.64
N ALA A 155 -8.95 2.32 1.42
CA ALA A 155 -8.85 2.82 2.78
C ALA A 155 -8.83 4.35 2.84
N VAL A 156 -8.08 5.00 1.94
CA VAL A 156 -8.06 6.47 1.82
C VAL A 156 -9.47 6.98 1.52
N MET A 157 -10.18 6.37 0.58
CA MET A 157 -11.56 6.76 0.22
C MET A 157 -12.50 6.66 1.42
N LEU A 158 -12.51 5.51 2.10
CA LEU A 158 -13.40 5.27 3.24
C LEU A 158 -13.14 6.25 4.39
N VAL A 159 -11.88 6.47 4.73
CA VAL A 159 -11.52 7.34 5.86
C VAL A 159 -11.68 8.82 5.52
N THR A 160 -11.42 9.23 4.27
CA THR A 160 -11.63 10.61 3.84
C THR A 160 -13.12 10.95 3.79
N GLU A 161 -13.96 10.06 3.26
CA GLU A 161 -15.42 10.26 3.22
C GLU A 161 -16.01 10.36 4.64
N ALA A 162 -15.53 9.55 5.57
CA ALA A 162 -15.94 9.64 6.96
C ALA A 162 -15.42 10.90 7.66
N GLY A 163 -14.33 11.50 7.19
CA GLY A 163 -13.63 12.61 7.86
C GLY A 163 -14.54 13.78 8.23
N ASN A 164 -15.47 14.17 7.35
CA ASN A 164 -16.43 15.24 7.63
C ASN A 164 -17.42 14.90 8.75
N ARG A 165 -17.82 13.64 8.84
CA ARG A 165 -18.72 13.14 9.92
C ARG A 165 -17.97 13.00 11.24
N LEU A 166 -16.70 12.60 11.20
CA LEU A 166 -15.83 12.45 12.36
C LEU A 166 -15.41 13.81 12.98
N ARG A 167 -15.61 14.92 12.28
CA ARG A 167 -15.42 16.29 12.79
C ARG A 167 -16.69 16.90 13.41
N SER A 168 -17.78 16.15 13.56
CA SER A 168 -19.03 16.63 14.13
C SER A 168 -18.86 17.16 15.55
N LYS A 169 -19.60 18.25 15.88
CA LYS A 169 -19.66 18.81 17.23
C LYS A 169 -20.31 17.87 18.25
N ALA A 170 -21.04 16.85 17.80
CA ALA A 170 -21.64 15.82 18.66
C ALA A 170 -20.59 14.92 19.33
N ILE A 171 -19.35 14.89 18.80
CA ILE A 171 -18.26 14.10 19.38
C ILE A 171 -17.64 14.87 20.53
N PRO A 172 -17.45 14.27 21.72
CA PRO A 172 -16.77 14.90 22.85
C PRO A 172 -15.36 15.38 22.45
N GLU A 173 -14.95 16.53 22.99
CA GLU A 173 -13.69 17.18 22.61
C GLU A 173 -12.45 16.29 22.76
N ALA A 174 -12.43 15.47 23.81
CA ALA A 174 -11.35 14.51 24.08
C ALA A 174 -11.16 13.45 22.97
N PHE A 175 -12.19 13.16 22.18
CA PHE A 175 -12.15 12.17 21.11
C PHE A 175 -12.04 12.78 19.71
N ARG A 176 -12.16 14.09 19.56
CA ARG A 176 -12.08 14.75 18.25
C ARG A 176 -10.70 14.61 17.62
N GLY A 177 -10.68 14.51 16.29
CA GLY A 177 -9.46 14.43 15.50
C GLY A 177 -8.87 13.03 15.44
N LEU A 178 -7.61 12.88 15.89
CA LEU A 178 -6.86 11.63 15.78
C LEU A 178 -7.52 10.44 16.51
N PRO A 179 -8.01 10.56 17.76
CA PRO A 179 -8.58 9.42 18.47
C PRO A 179 -9.79 8.81 17.76
N ILE A 180 -10.74 9.64 17.33
CA ILE A 180 -11.95 9.13 16.65
C ILE A 180 -11.62 8.53 15.28
N THR A 181 -10.63 9.08 14.58
CA THR A 181 -10.18 8.53 13.29
C THR A 181 -9.55 7.14 13.47
N LEU A 182 -8.75 6.94 14.51
CA LEU A 182 -8.19 5.64 14.86
C LEU A 182 -9.27 4.62 15.24
N ILE A 183 -10.25 5.03 16.05
CA ILE A 183 -11.39 4.19 16.41
C ILE A 183 -12.15 3.78 15.14
N TYR A 184 -12.41 4.71 14.23
CA TYR A 184 -13.10 4.43 12.97
C TYR A 184 -12.32 3.43 12.10
N ILE A 185 -11.01 3.61 11.95
CA ILE A 185 -10.15 2.66 11.23
C ILE A 185 -10.19 1.28 11.90
N GLY A 186 -10.16 1.23 13.23
CA GLY A 186 -10.28 -0.02 13.99
C GLY A 186 -11.62 -0.73 13.78
N VAL A 187 -12.73 0.02 13.75
CA VAL A 187 -14.06 -0.54 13.44
C VAL A 187 -14.12 -1.09 12.02
N LEU A 188 -13.55 -0.39 11.03
CA LEU A 188 -13.45 -0.89 9.67
C LEU A 188 -12.57 -2.15 9.58
N ALA A 189 -11.46 -2.18 10.30
CA ALA A 189 -10.59 -3.35 10.37
C ALA A 189 -11.33 -4.57 10.92
N LEU A 190 -12.10 -4.40 12.01
CA LEU A 190 -12.93 -5.46 12.57
C LEU A 190 -14.02 -5.92 11.61
N ALA A 191 -14.67 -4.99 10.89
CA ALA A 191 -15.69 -5.33 9.91
C ALA A 191 -15.11 -6.15 8.75
N ILE A 192 -13.96 -5.75 8.21
CA ILE A 192 -13.25 -6.48 7.14
C ILE A 192 -12.80 -7.85 7.65
N TYR A 193 -12.25 -7.91 8.86
CA TYR A 193 -11.85 -9.17 9.49
C TYR A 193 -13.04 -10.13 9.66
N GLY A 194 -14.19 -9.64 10.12
CA GLY A 194 -15.41 -10.43 10.24
C GLY A 194 -15.94 -10.91 8.88
N PHE A 195 -15.77 -10.11 7.82
CA PHE A 195 -16.21 -10.47 6.46
C PHE A 195 -15.26 -11.48 5.79
N THR A 196 -13.95 -11.34 5.97
CA THR A 196 -12.95 -12.20 5.32
C THR A 196 -12.73 -13.53 6.06
N GLY A 197 -13.13 -13.61 7.31
CA GLY A 197 -12.87 -14.73 8.20
C GLY A 197 -11.42 -14.82 8.68
N HIS A 198 -11.18 -15.55 9.74
CA HIS A 198 -9.84 -15.87 10.22
C HIS A 198 -9.54 -17.33 9.93
N SER A 199 -8.56 -17.59 9.07
CA SER A 199 -7.96 -18.92 9.02
C SER A 199 -7.07 -19.08 10.26
N VAL A 200 -7.63 -19.66 11.32
CA VAL A 200 -6.81 -20.18 12.41
C VAL A 200 -6.02 -21.33 11.83
N ILE A 201 -4.75 -21.10 11.55
CA ILE A 201 -3.80 -22.21 11.34
C ILE A 201 -3.57 -22.78 12.73
N LEU A 202 -4.28 -23.86 13.03
CA LEU A 202 -4.03 -24.72 14.18
C LEU A 202 -2.77 -25.55 13.92
#